data_72f140a6d87c82e87a2722a39a4f49c3
#
_entry.id   72f140a6d87c82e87a2722a39a4f49c3
#
_cell.length_a   1.000
_cell.length_b   1.000
_cell.length_c   1.000
_cell.angle_alpha   90.00
_cell.angle_beta   90.00
_cell.angle_gamma   90.00
#
_symmetry.space_group_name_H-M   'P 1'
#
loop_
_entity.id
_entity.type
_entity.pdbx_description
1 polymer ?
#
loop_
_entity_poly.entity_id
_entity_poly.type
_entity_poly.pdbx_seq_one_letter_code
_entity_poly.pdbx_strand_id
1 'polypeptide(L)'
;MTDSRQTMKVPAGWILAALVVGALFAGSSTLFVRLNELGPITSAFYRVFLALPVLWFAMGWETRAAATVPPRALAPRDYGMLALAGLFFAGDLFFWHLAIMNTAVANATLLATLAPVYVTAILFVLFRERVRPLFLGGTALAVAGAALLMVVYWAGAELYL
;
A
#
# COMPACT_ATOMS: atom_id res chain seq x y z
N MET A 1 -40.71 -6.22 7.63
CA MET A 1 -39.38 -6.79 7.85
C MET A 1 -38.37 -5.71 7.50
N THR A 2 -37.97 -4.92 8.48
CA THR A 2 -37.12 -3.74 8.35
C THR A 2 -35.67 -4.21 8.45
N ASP A 3 -34.94 -4.15 7.32
CA ASP A 3 -33.50 -4.44 7.25
C ASP A 3 -32.73 -3.31 7.94
N SER A 4 -32.48 -3.48 9.23
CA SER A 4 -31.64 -2.59 10.03
C SER A 4 -30.16 -2.97 9.90
N ARG A 5 -29.59 -2.85 8.70
CA ARG A 5 -28.14 -2.74 8.56
C ARG A 5 -27.73 -1.38 9.10
N GLN A 6 -27.47 -1.30 10.38
CA GLN A 6 -26.74 -0.18 10.97
C GLN A 6 -25.30 -0.24 10.43
N THR A 7 -25.09 0.31 9.23
CA THR A 7 -23.75 0.67 8.78
C THR A 7 -23.26 1.77 9.73
N MET A 8 -22.33 1.46 10.58
CA MET A 8 -21.61 2.48 11.37
C MET A 8 -21.06 3.50 10.37
N LYS A 9 -21.72 4.66 10.28
CA LYS A 9 -21.24 5.77 9.46
C LYS A 9 -20.05 6.39 10.18
N VAL A 10 -18.86 5.86 9.89
CA VAL A 10 -17.62 6.51 10.34
C VAL A 10 -17.58 7.90 9.71
N PRO A 11 -17.46 8.98 10.48
CA PRO A 11 -17.39 10.33 9.93
C PRO A 11 -16.25 10.45 8.93
N ALA A 12 -16.51 11.09 7.78
CA ALA A 12 -15.51 11.23 6.70
C ALA A 12 -14.19 11.85 7.20
N GLY A 13 -14.25 12.71 8.22
CA GLY A 13 -13.07 13.30 8.85
C GLY A 13 -12.13 12.27 9.49
N TRP A 14 -12.67 11.24 10.14
CA TRP A 14 -11.85 10.16 10.71
C TRP A 14 -11.19 9.30 9.64
N ILE A 15 -11.87 9.04 8.54
CA ILE A 15 -11.32 8.31 7.40
C ILE A 15 -10.17 9.11 6.79
N LEU A 16 -10.36 10.41 6.56
CA LEU A 16 -9.31 11.31 6.07
C LEU A 16 -8.13 11.39 7.05
N ALA A 17 -8.37 11.55 8.33
CA ALA A 17 -7.32 11.58 9.34
C ALA A 17 -6.51 10.27 9.35
N ALA A 18 -7.17 9.12 9.31
CA ALA A 18 -6.51 7.82 9.25
C ALA A 18 -5.65 7.66 7.98
N LEU A 19 -6.15 8.14 6.81
CA LEU A 19 -5.41 8.12 5.56
C LEU A 19 -4.16 9.02 5.62
N VAL A 20 -4.29 10.23 6.15
CA VAL A 20 -3.16 11.17 6.29
C VAL A 20 -2.11 10.61 7.24
N VAL A 21 -2.52 10.11 8.41
CA VAL A 21 -1.62 9.49 9.37
C VAL A 21 -0.93 8.28 8.77
N GLY A 22 -1.67 7.40 8.09
CA GLY A 22 -1.12 6.24 7.39
C GLY A 22 -0.09 6.63 6.32
N ALA A 23 -0.37 7.67 5.54
CA ALA A 23 0.55 8.19 4.53
C ALA A 23 1.83 8.77 5.15
N LEU A 24 1.73 9.49 6.28
CA LEU A 24 2.89 10.01 7.02
C LEU A 24 3.77 8.88 7.56
N PHE A 25 3.15 7.85 8.15
CA PHE A 25 3.90 6.67 8.61
C PHE A 25 4.57 5.91 7.46
N ALA A 26 3.88 5.75 6.34
CA ALA A 26 4.45 5.10 5.16
C ALA A 26 5.65 5.87 4.59
N GLY A 27 5.55 7.20 4.48
CA GLY A 27 6.62 8.07 4.03
C GLY A 27 7.82 8.06 4.98
N SER A 28 7.58 8.18 6.30
CA SER A 28 8.63 8.10 7.32
C SER A 28 9.36 6.76 7.28
N SER A 29 8.65 5.66 7.04
CA SER A 29 9.24 4.33 6.92
C SER A 29 10.32 4.24 5.83
N THR A 30 10.13 4.91 4.70
CA THR A 30 11.11 4.95 3.60
C THR A 30 12.40 5.67 4.03
N LEU A 31 12.26 6.74 4.81
CA LEU A 31 13.40 7.47 5.35
C LEU A 31 14.21 6.61 6.32
N PHE A 32 13.53 5.88 7.22
CA PHE A 32 14.16 4.97 8.17
C PHE A 32 14.93 3.84 7.48
N VAL A 33 14.41 3.29 6.39
CA VAL A 33 15.12 2.26 5.61
C VAL A 33 16.46 2.78 5.09
N ARG A 34 16.52 4.05 4.68
CA ARG A 34 17.72 4.66 4.12
C ARG A 34 18.75 5.05 5.19
N LEU A 35 18.28 5.43 6.38
CA LEU A 35 19.14 5.80 7.51
C LEU A 35 19.67 4.58 8.27
N ASN A 36 19.13 3.41 8.00
CA ASN A 36 19.51 2.19 8.69
C ASN A 36 20.63 1.49 7.93
N GLU A 37 21.72 1.14 8.63
CA GLU A 37 22.85 0.38 8.10
C GLU A 37 22.51 -1.11 7.86
N LEU A 38 21.32 -1.56 8.25
CA LEU A 38 20.84 -2.91 8.00
C LEU A 38 20.59 -3.09 6.50
N GLY A 39 21.06 -4.21 5.96
CA GLY A 39 20.84 -4.55 4.56
C GLY A 39 19.34 -4.64 4.20
N PRO A 40 18.99 -4.55 2.90
CA PRO A 40 17.58 -4.49 2.44
C PRO A 40 16.75 -5.69 2.89
N ILE A 41 17.32 -6.87 2.91
CA ILE A 41 16.63 -8.12 3.33
C ILE A 41 16.30 -8.07 4.83
N THR A 42 17.27 -7.67 5.66
CA THR A 42 17.09 -7.57 7.11
C THR A 42 16.04 -6.52 7.46
N SER A 43 16.08 -5.37 6.80
CA SER A 43 15.09 -4.30 6.99
C SER A 43 13.67 -4.76 6.60
N ALA A 44 13.51 -5.45 5.46
CA ALA A 44 12.25 -6.01 5.04
C ALA A 44 11.71 -7.04 6.03
N PHE A 45 12.59 -7.92 6.54
CA PHE A 45 12.24 -8.93 7.54
C PHE A 45 11.71 -8.29 8.82
N TYR A 46 12.45 -7.35 9.41
CA TYR A 46 12.01 -6.69 10.65
C TYR A 46 10.70 -5.91 10.46
N ARG A 47 10.49 -5.31 9.31
CA ARG A 47 9.25 -4.60 9.00
C ARG A 47 8.03 -5.53 9.07
N VAL A 48 8.12 -6.70 8.45
CA VAL A 48 7.05 -7.71 8.49
C VAL A 48 6.94 -8.32 9.88
N PHE A 49 8.06 -8.68 10.49
CA PHE A 49 8.09 -9.30 11.81
C PHE A 49 7.47 -8.43 12.90
N LEU A 50 7.78 -7.14 12.92
CA LEU A 50 7.21 -6.18 13.87
C LEU A 50 5.73 -5.87 13.59
N ALA A 51 5.28 -6.03 12.34
CA ALA A 51 3.86 -5.86 12.00
C ALA A 51 3.00 -7.02 12.50
N LEU A 52 3.55 -8.25 12.60
CA LEU A 52 2.79 -9.44 13.00
C LEU A 52 2.09 -9.33 14.36
N PRO A 53 2.75 -8.88 15.46
CA PRO A 53 2.08 -8.71 16.76
C PRO A 53 0.93 -7.71 16.69
N VAL A 54 1.12 -6.61 15.94
CA VAL A 54 0.10 -5.56 15.79
C VAL A 54 -1.11 -6.10 15.02
N LEU A 55 -0.87 -6.80 13.93
CA LEU A 55 -1.94 -7.43 13.15
C LEU A 55 -2.66 -8.52 13.93
N TRP A 56 -1.92 -9.32 14.70
CA TRP A 56 -2.52 -10.34 15.57
C TRP A 56 -3.43 -9.72 16.64
N PHE A 57 -2.97 -8.65 17.27
CA PHE A 57 -3.77 -7.92 18.26
C PHE A 57 -5.01 -7.29 17.61
N ALA A 58 -4.86 -6.64 16.45
CA ALA A 58 -5.96 -6.05 15.70
C ALA A 58 -7.00 -7.10 15.29
N MET A 59 -6.55 -8.26 14.80
CA MET A 59 -7.43 -9.38 14.46
C MET A 59 -8.19 -9.92 15.69
N GLY A 60 -7.52 -10.04 16.84
CA GLY A 60 -8.15 -10.45 18.08
C GLY A 60 -9.20 -9.43 18.59
N TRP A 61 -8.97 -8.15 18.33
CA TRP A 61 -9.94 -7.10 18.63
C TRP A 61 -11.15 -7.16 17.71
N GLU A 62 -10.92 -7.28 16.40
CA GLU A 62 -11.96 -7.34 15.38
C GLU A 62 -12.85 -8.57 15.56
N THR A 63 -12.30 -9.74 15.85
CA THR A 63 -13.07 -10.96 16.11
C THR A 63 -13.97 -10.84 17.34
N ARG A 64 -13.56 -10.08 18.35
CA ARG A 64 -14.40 -9.79 19.52
C ARG A 64 -15.54 -8.81 19.20
N ALA A 65 -15.26 -7.82 18.34
CA ALA A 65 -16.26 -6.84 17.92
C ALA A 65 -17.26 -7.43 16.90
N ALA A 66 -16.82 -8.40 16.07
CA ALA A 66 -17.62 -9.06 15.03
C ALA A 66 -18.33 -10.34 15.52
N ALA A 67 -18.49 -10.54 16.84
CA ALA A 67 -19.07 -11.75 17.45
C ALA A 67 -20.48 -12.12 16.95
N THR A 68 -21.13 -11.28 16.15
CA THR A 68 -22.45 -11.50 15.57
C THR A 68 -22.43 -12.21 14.21
N VAL A 69 -21.27 -12.30 13.57
CA VAL A 69 -21.14 -12.95 12.25
C VAL A 69 -20.27 -14.21 12.43
N PRO A 70 -20.80 -15.41 12.16
CA PRO A 70 -19.98 -16.62 12.28
C PRO A 70 -18.79 -16.52 11.30
N PRO A 71 -17.55 -16.82 11.78
CA PRO A 71 -16.39 -16.81 10.92
C PRO A 71 -16.59 -17.81 9.76
N ARG A 72 -16.45 -17.34 8.53
CA ARG A 72 -16.48 -18.22 7.36
C ARG A 72 -15.28 -19.18 7.44
N ALA A 73 -15.55 -20.46 7.49
CA ALA A 73 -14.48 -21.45 7.40
C ALA A 73 -13.75 -21.30 6.05
N LEU A 74 -12.44 -21.11 6.12
CA LEU A 74 -11.60 -21.01 4.93
C LEU A 74 -11.48 -22.40 4.27
N ALA A 75 -11.72 -22.45 2.97
CA ALA A 75 -11.49 -23.66 2.19
C ALA A 75 -9.97 -23.86 1.97
N PRO A 76 -9.49 -25.09 1.71
CA PRO A 76 -8.07 -25.34 1.39
C PRO A 76 -7.54 -24.47 0.25
N ARG A 77 -8.38 -24.16 -0.74
CA ARG A 77 -8.06 -23.25 -1.85
C ARG A 77 -7.77 -21.82 -1.38
N ASP A 78 -8.47 -21.34 -0.34
CA ASP A 78 -8.29 -19.98 0.19
C ASP A 78 -6.91 -19.84 0.84
N TYR A 79 -6.41 -20.89 1.50
CA TYR A 79 -5.04 -20.91 2.05
C TYR A 79 -3.98 -20.85 0.94
N GLY A 80 -4.20 -21.56 -0.17
CA GLY A 80 -3.31 -21.48 -1.33
C GLY A 80 -3.27 -20.08 -1.94
N MET A 81 -4.41 -19.41 -2.06
CA MET A 81 -4.48 -18.04 -2.56
C MET A 81 -3.84 -17.05 -1.60
N LEU A 82 -4.01 -17.23 -0.28
CA LEU A 82 -3.37 -16.39 0.74
C LEU A 82 -1.84 -16.58 0.72
N ALA A 83 -1.37 -17.80 0.60
CA ALA A 83 0.07 -18.09 0.49
C ALA A 83 0.68 -17.47 -0.76
N LEU A 84 -0.01 -17.55 -1.90
CA LEU A 84 0.41 -16.93 -3.16
C LEU A 84 0.45 -15.39 -3.04
N ALA A 85 -0.58 -14.79 -2.46
CA ALA A 85 -0.63 -13.35 -2.21
C ALA A 85 0.51 -12.91 -1.28
N GLY A 86 0.80 -13.69 -0.23
CA GLY A 86 1.93 -13.44 0.67
C GLY A 86 3.28 -13.53 -0.03
N LEU A 87 3.45 -14.50 -0.94
CA LEU A 87 4.67 -14.64 -1.74
C LEU A 87 4.89 -13.44 -2.67
N PHE A 88 3.84 -12.98 -3.37
CA PHE A 88 3.92 -11.79 -4.21
C PHE A 88 4.20 -10.53 -3.39
N PHE A 89 3.58 -10.39 -2.22
CA PHE A 89 3.84 -9.27 -1.32
C PHE A 89 5.28 -9.26 -0.79
N ALA A 90 5.82 -10.44 -0.43
CA ALA A 90 7.22 -10.55 -0.02
C ALA A 90 8.19 -10.19 -1.15
N GLY A 91 7.88 -10.62 -2.38
CA GLY A 91 8.63 -10.25 -3.59
C GLY A 91 8.60 -8.75 -3.84
N ASP A 92 7.44 -8.12 -3.74
CA ASP A 92 7.28 -6.67 -3.88
C ASP A 92 8.12 -5.91 -2.86
N LEU A 93 8.05 -6.30 -1.58
CA LEU A 93 8.87 -5.70 -0.52
C LEU A 93 10.36 -5.86 -0.80
N PHE A 94 10.80 -7.02 -1.26
CA PHE A 94 12.21 -7.27 -1.59
C PHE A 94 12.69 -6.33 -2.70
N PHE A 95 11.97 -6.27 -3.82
CA PHE A 95 12.33 -5.41 -4.94
C PHE A 95 12.22 -3.92 -4.58
N TRP A 96 11.24 -3.54 -3.75
CA TRP A 96 11.11 -2.19 -3.24
C TRP A 96 12.34 -1.75 -2.43
N HIS A 97 12.80 -2.59 -1.49
CA HIS A 97 13.98 -2.30 -0.70
C HIS A 97 15.24 -2.24 -1.55
N LEU A 98 15.35 -3.14 -2.54
CA LEU A 98 16.46 -3.13 -3.48
C LEU A 98 16.47 -1.86 -4.33
N ALA A 99 15.30 -1.39 -4.77
CA ALA A 99 15.16 -0.16 -5.52
C ALA A 99 15.60 1.06 -4.69
N ILE A 100 15.17 1.18 -3.43
CA ILE A 100 15.56 2.29 -2.54
C ILE A 100 17.08 2.33 -2.31
N MET A 101 17.73 1.19 -2.23
CA MET A 101 19.17 1.09 -2.01
C MET A 101 20.00 1.43 -3.25
N ASN A 102 19.46 1.18 -4.45
CA ASN A 102 20.21 1.31 -5.71
C ASN A 102 19.78 2.51 -6.56
N THR A 103 18.72 3.24 -6.19
CA THR A 103 18.25 4.41 -6.93
C THR A 103 17.92 5.58 -6.01
N ALA A 104 17.69 6.75 -6.59
CA ALA A 104 17.13 7.86 -5.83
C ALA A 104 15.70 7.51 -5.35
N VAL A 105 15.38 7.83 -4.09
CA VAL A 105 14.06 7.58 -3.50
C VAL A 105 12.93 8.15 -4.36
N ALA A 106 13.17 9.32 -4.99
CA ALA A 106 12.22 9.95 -5.89
C ALA A 106 11.86 9.03 -7.09
N ASN A 107 12.84 8.37 -7.70
CA ASN A 107 12.62 7.45 -8.82
C ASN A 107 11.84 6.20 -8.40
N ALA A 108 12.23 5.60 -7.26
CA ALA A 108 11.52 4.45 -6.70
C ALA A 108 10.06 4.79 -6.39
N THR A 109 9.83 5.97 -5.79
CA THR A 109 8.49 6.45 -5.46
C THR A 109 7.66 6.73 -6.71
N LEU A 110 8.25 7.34 -7.74
CA LEU A 110 7.57 7.56 -9.02
C LEU A 110 7.10 6.24 -9.64
N LEU A 111 7.97 5.25 -9.70
CA LEU A 111 7.61 3.93 -10.25
C LEU A 111 6.50 3.25 -9.43
N ALA A 112 6.53 3.37 -8.09
CA ALA A 112 5.48 2.85 -7.23
C ALA A 112 4.13 3.55 -7.45
N THR A 113 4.11 4.85 -7.73
CA THR A 113 2.86 5.58 -8.03
C THR A 113 2.24 5.17 -9.37
N LEU A 114 2.98 4.50 -10.24
CA LEU A 114 2.46 3.90 -11.47
C LEU A 114 1.73 2.57 -11.25
N ALA A 115 1.85 1.94 -10.07
CA ALA A 115 1.19 0.67 -9.77
C ALA A 115 -0.33 0.69 -10.04
N PRO A 116 -1.11 1.72 -9.63
CA PRO A 116 -2.54 1.80 -9.97
C PRO A 116 -2.81 1.85 -11.48
N VAL A 117 -1.90 2.42 -12.27
CA VAL A 117 -2.01 2.47 -13.74
C VAL A 117 -1.89 1.06 -14.31
N TYR A 118 -0.87 0.30 -13.87
CA TYR A 118 -0.67 -1.08 -14.32
C TYR A 118 -1.82 -1.99 -13.89
N VAL A 119 -2.27 -1.89 -12.63
CA VAL A 119 -3.41 -2.65 -12.13
C VAL A 119 -4.67 -2.34 -12.95
N THR A 120 -4.93 -1.07 -13.22
CA THR A 120 -6.09 -0.64 -14.03
C THR A 120 -6.00 -1.16 -15.46
N ALA A 121 -4.82 -1.09 -16.07
CA ALA A 121 -4.60 -1.61 -17.41
C ALA A 121 -4.82 -3.12 -17.48
N ILE A 122 -4.32 -3.87 -16.50
CA ILE A 122 -4.52 -5.32 -16.39
C ILE A 122 -6.02 -5.66 -16.21
N LEU A 123 -6.72 -4.98 -15.30
CA LEU A 123 -8.15 -5.19 -15.08
C LEU A 123 -8.96 -4.88 -16.35
N PHE A 124 -8.63 -3.81 -17.06
CA PHE A 124 -9.28 -3.48 -18.31
C PHE A 124 -9.03 -4.53 -19.41
N VAL A 125 -7.79 -4.98 -19.57
CA VAL A 125 -7.41 -5.94 -20.63
C VAL A 125 -7.90 -7.36 -20.33
N LEU A 126 -7.69 -7.86 -19.08
CA LEU A 126 -8.05 -9.23 -18.70
C LEU A 126 -9.53 -9.39 -18.38
N PHE A 127 -10.09 -8.47 -17.62
CA PHE A 127 -11.44 -8.60 -17.08
C PHE A 127 -12.46 -7.72 -17.80
N ARG A 128 -12.00 -6.85 -18.72
CA ARG A 128 -12.85 -5.88 -19.45
C ARG A 128 -13.70 -5.02 -18.53
N GLU A 129 -13.24 -4.80 -17.29
CA GLU A 129 -13.93 -3.93 -16.35
C GLU A 129 -13.85 -2.47 -16.79
N ARG A 130 -15.01 -1.79 -16.78
CA ARG A 130 -15.06 -0.37 -17.10
C ARG A 130 -14.57 0.43 -15.90
N VAL A 131 -13.44 1.10 -16.07
CA VAL A 131 -12.88 1.98 -15.05
C VAL A 131 -13.66 3.29 -14.98
N ARG A 132 -14.00 3.73 -13.78
CA ARG A 132 -14.72 4.99 -13.59
C ARG A 132 -13.84 6.17 -14.04
N PRO A 133 -14.38 7.16 -14.81
CA PRO A 133 -13.61 8.32 -15.27
C PRO A 133 -12.95 9.11 -14.12
N LEU A 134 -13.62 9.20 -12.98
CA LEU A 134 -13.10 9.85 -11.78
C LEU A 134 -11.82 9.18 -11.27
N PHE A 135 -11.74 7.86 -11.32
CA PHE A 135 -10.53 7.10 -10.94
C PHE A 135 -9.38 7.36 -11.93
N LEU A 136 -9.67 7.39 -13.23
CA LEU A 136 -8.67 7.73 -14.26
C LEU A 136 -8.14 9.15 -14.07
N GLY A 137 -9.03 10.12 -13.76
CA GLY A 137 -8.64 11.49 -13.46
C GLY A 137 -7.74 11.60 -12.23
N GLY A 138 -8.09 10.90 -11.15
CA GLY A 138 -7.25 10.83 -9.93
C GLY A 138 -5.89 10.19 -10.17
N THR A 139 -5.85 9.10 -10.93
CA THR A 139 -4.60 8.41 -11.30
C THR A 139 -3.71 9.31 -12.18
N ALA A 140 -4.28 10.00 -13.19
CA ALA A 140 -3.56 10.93 -14.03
C ALA A 140 -2.96 12.10 -13.21
N LEU A 141 -3.73 12.64 -12.26
CA LEU A 141 -3.26 13.70 -11.37
C LEU A 141 -2.13 13.21 -10.45
N ALA A 142 -2.23 12.00 -9.91
CA ALA A 142 -1.18 11.41 -9.07
C ALA A 142 0.13 11.20 -9.86
N VAL A 143 0.04 10.68 -11.09
CA VAL A 143 1.19 10.49 -11.98
C VAL A 143 1.82 11.84 -12.36
N ALA A 144 1.01 12.84 -12.69
CA ALA A 144 1.49 14.18 -13.02
C ALA A 144 2.19 14.84 -11.81
N GLY A 145 1.63 14.69 -10.60
CA GLY A 145 2.25 15.17 -9.37
C GLY A 145 3.60 14.50 -9.08
N ALA A 146 3.69 13.19 -9.24
CA ALA A 146 4.93 12.44 -9.07
C ALA A 146 5.99 12.83 -10.12
N ALA A 147 5.59 13.02 -11.38
CA ALA A 147 6.49 13.48 -12.44
C ALA A 147 7.00 14.91 -12.17
N LEU A 148 6.14 15.80 -11.69
CA LEU A 148 6.54 17.15 -11.31
C LEU A 148 7.57 17.15 -10.18
N LEU A 149 7.36 16.32 -9.13
CA LEU A 149 8.33 16.16 -8.04
C LEU A 149 9.68 15.66 -8.55
N MET A 150 9.68 14.75 -9.52
CA MET A 150 10.90 14.24 -10.14
C MET A 150 11.64 15.35 -10.90
N VAL A 151 10.93 16.14 -11.70
CA VAL A 151 11.52 17.27 -12.43
C VAL A 151 12.12 18.28 -11.47
N VAL A 152 11.42 18.65 -10.41
CA VAL A 152 11.91 19.58 -9.37
C VAL A 152 13.16 19.03 -8.68
N TYR A 153 13.17 17.74 -8.38
CA TYR A 153 14.32 17.08 -7.76
C TYR A 153 15.56 17.12 -8.67
N TRP A 154 15.41 16.82 -9.96
CA TRP A 154 16.52 16.87 -10.93
C TRP A 154 17.00 18.30 -11.18
N ALA A 155 16.08 19.25 -11.37
CA ALA A 155 16.44 20.66 -11.55
C ALA A 155 17.13 21.24 -10.30
N GLY A 156 16.74 20.82 -9.09
CA GLY A 156 17.42 21.19 -7.86
C GLY A 156 18.82 20.58 -7.74
N ALA A 157 19.01 19.35 -8.18
CA ALA A 157 20.32 18.68 -8.14
C ALA A 157 21.35 19.36 -9.07
N GLU A 158 20.93 19.87 -10.21
CA GLU A 158 21.82 20.61 -11.14
C GLU A 158 22.20 22.01 -10.62
N LEU A 159 21.42 22.58 -9.70
CA LEU A 159 21.73 23.89 -9.10
C LEU A 159 22.79 23.83 -8.01
N TYR A 160 23.12 22.65 -7.47
CA TYR A 160 24.08 22.43 -6.39
C TYR A 160 25.36 21.70 -6.85
N LEU A 161 25.52 21.43 -8.15
CA LEU A 161 26.73 20.92 -8.79
C LEU A 161 27.44 22.04 -9.56
#